data_009ae812302acf916f5359dd90d10a72
#
_entry.id   009ae812302acf916f5359dd90d10a72
#
_cell.length_a   1.000
_cell.length_b   1.000
_cell.length_c   1.000
_cell.angle_alpha   90.00
_cell.angle_beta   90.00
_cell.angle_gamma   90.00
#
_symmetry.space_group_name_H-M   'P 1'
#
loop_
_entity.id
_entity.type
_entity.pdbx_description
1 polymer ?
#
loop_
_entity_poly.entity_id
_entity_poly.type
_entity_poly.pdbx_seq_one_letter_code
_entity_poly.pdbx_strand_id
1 'polypeptide(L)'
;MPRKLSNALTPLAVKNAKPGRHADGGGLHLLVKESGARSWVYRFMLKGKSRDIGLGAAGQGGISLADARTARDALRLKVKAGIDPLEERQREATEALAAAQAAAIAGMTFKAVAEAYISANEASWRNDKHRQQWRNTLASYVYPVMGELPVADIGTAHVLKILEPIWQDKPETASRIRGRIETVLDAAKARGYREGENPARWRGH
;
A
#
# COMPACT_ATOMS: atom_id res chain seq x y z
N MET A 1 39.30 34.17 -0.96
CA MET A 1 38.27 33.17 -1.18
C MET A 1 37.27 33.20 -0.04
N PRO A 2 35.96 33.25 -0.23
CA PRO A 2 35.03 33.26 0.87
C PRO A 2 35.14 31.95 1.67
N ARG A 3 35.20 32.04 3.00
CA ARG A 3 35.26 30.89 3.90
C ARG A 3 34.00 30.02 3.70
N LYS A 4 34.17 28.75 3.35
CA LYS A 4 33.04 27.82 3.31
C LYS A 4 32.48 27.66 4.74
N LEU A 5 31.26 28.10 4.97
CA LEU A 5 30.54 27.87 6.21
C LEU A 5 30.48 26.35 6.49
N SER A 6 30.77 25.96 7.72
CA SER A 6 30.64 24.59 8.20
C SER A 6 30.22 24.64 9.66
N ASN A 7 29.10 23.96 9.96
CA ASN A 7 28.53 23.84 11.32
C ASN A 7 28.36 25.21 12.01
N ALA A 8 27.76 26.16 11.28
CA ALA A 8 27.68 27.56 11.73
C ALA A 8 26.54 27.80 12.73
N LEU A 9 25.49 26.97 12.73
CA LEU A 9 24.38 27.10 13.66
C LEU A 9 24.69 26.44 15.01
N THR A 10 24.17 27.05 16.08
CA THR A 10 24.13 26.43 17.42
C THR A 10 22.72 26.04 17.78
N PRO A 11 22.49 25.15 18.76
CA PRO A 11 21.13 24.81 19.22
C PRO A 11 20.32 26.05 19.66
N LEU A 12 20.99 27.02 20.26
CA LEU A 12 20.36 28.29 20.67
C LEU A 12 19.94 29.13 19.44
N ALA A 13 20.84 29.21 18.43
CA ALA A 13 20.52 29.89 17.18
C ALA A 13 19.34 29.26 16.46
N VAL A 14 19.23 27.92 16.44
CA VAL A 14 18.11 27.19 15.88
C VAL A 14 16.79 27.52 16.62
N LYS A 15 16.85 27.58 17.96
CA LYS A 15 15.67 27.91 18.81
C LYS A 15 15.18 29.34 18.58
N ASN A 16 16.09 30.28 18.38
CA ASN A 16 15.80 31.73 18.28
C ASN A 16 15.75 32.25 16.84
N ALA A 17 15.85 31.36 15.85
CA ALA A 17 15.84 31.72 14.44
C ALA A 17 14.52 32.41 14.04
N LYS A 18 14.62 33.57 13.41
CA LYS A 18 13.50 34.30 12.81
C LYS A 18 13.05 33.64 11.49
N PRO A 19 11.85 33.98 10.98
CA PRO A 19 11.44 33.54 9.65
C PRO A 19 12.51 33.80 8.59
N GLY A 20 12.76 32.79 7.75
CA GLY A 20 13.79 32.85 6.71
C GLY A 20 14.61 31.56 6.60
N ARG A 21 15.68 31.65 5.80
CA ARG A 21 16.59 30.53 5.53
C ARG A 21 17.95 30.79 6.19
N HIS A 22 18.36 29.92 7.09
CA HIS A 22 19.58 30.03 7.84
C HIS A 22 20.53 28.91 7.45
N ALA A 23 21.75 29.28 6.95
CA ALA A 23 22.71 28.29 6.51
C ALA A 23 23.52 27.74 7.69
N ASP A 24 23.65 26.43 7.81
CA ASP A 24 24.59 25.76 8.72
C ASP A 24 25.91 25.43 8.04
N GLY A 25 25.91 25.35 6.72
CA GLY A 25 27.07 24.98 5.90
C GLY A 25 26.98 23.59 5.32
N GLY A 26 27.84 23.32 4.33
CA GLY A 26 27.83 22.05 3.61
C GLY A 26 26.50 21.76 2.84
N GLY A 27 25.68 22.80 2.57
CA GLY A 27 24.39 22.66 1.95
C GLY A 27 23.21 22.49 2.94
N LEU A 28 23.49 22.37 4.25
CA LEU A 28 22.44 22.27 5.26
C LEU A 28 21.86 23.65 5.60
N HIS A 29 20.54 23.75 5.64
CA HIS A 29 19.83 24.97 5.98
C HIS A 29 18.68 24.66 6.96
N LEU A 30 18.47 25.57 7.90
CA LEU A 30 17.24 25.66 8.66
C LEU A 30 16.29 26.60 7.91
N LEU A 31 15.11 26.14 7.60
CA LEU A 31 14.01 26.92 7.04
C LEU A 31 12.99 27.22 8.14
N VAL A 32 12.73 28.48 8.41
CA VAL A 32 11.71 28.94 9.37
C VAL A 32 10.63 29.67 8.60
N LYS A 33 9.38 29.18 8.71
CA LYS A 33 8.22 29.82 8.10
C LYS A 33 7.68 30.97 8.96
N GLU A 34 6.88 31.84 8.39
CA GLU A 34 6.18 32.93 9.12
C GLU A 34 5.32 32.38 10.26
N SER A 35 4.75 31.18 10.11
CA SER A 35 4.02 30.47 11.15
C SER A 35 4.86 29.97 12.33
N GLY A 36 6.19 30.16 12.28
CA GLY A 36 7.14 29.65 13.27
C GLY A 36 7.53 28.18 13.06
N ALA A 37 6.93 27.48 12.10
CA ALA A 37 7.32 26.11 11.78
C ALA A 37 8.74 26.05 11.23
N ARG A 38 9.53 25.08 11.72
CA ARG A 38 10.95 24.92 11.37
C ARG A 38 11.19 23.59 10.71
N SER A 39 12.04 23.56 9.67
CA SER A 39 12.43 22.33 8.99
C SER A 39 13.89 22.39 8.53
N TRP A 40 14.53 21.24 8.50
CA TRP A 40 15.85 21.07 7.92
C TRP A 40 15.75 20.78 6.43
N VAL A 41 16.59 21.44 5.65
CA VAL A 41 16.67 21.29 4.20
C VAL A 41 18.14 21.15 3.80
N TYR A 42 18.45 20.13 3.00
CA TYR A 42 19.75 19.97 2.38
C TYR A 42 19.68 20.40 0.92
N ARG A 43 20.49 21.38 0.55
CA ARG A 43 20.68 21.86 -0.82
C ARG A 43 21.92 21.24 -1.41
N PHE A 44 21.81 20.67 -2.59
CA PHE A 44 22.90 20.06 -3.32
C PHE A 44 22.88 20.42 -4.80
N MET A 45 24.02 20.22 -5.45
CA MET A 45 24.17 20.36 -6.90
C MET A 45 24.40 18.98 -7.49
N LEU A 46 23.63 18.61 -8.49
CA LEU A 46 23.82 17.38 -9.24
C LEU A 46 23.61 17.65 -10.73
N LYS A 47 24.55 17.25 -11.58
CA LYS A 47 24.51 17.46 -13.05
C LYS A 47 24.18 18.91 -13.43
N GLY A 48 24.78 19.87 -12.73
CA GLY A 48 24.61 21.32 -12.98
C GLY A 48 23.30 21.92 -12.45
N LYS A 49 22.41 21.13 -11.82
CA LYS A 49 21.14 21.61 -11.26
C LYS A 49 21.19 21.66 -9.73
N SER A 50 20.70 22.78 -9.16
CA SER A 50 20.51 22.92 -7.71
C SER A 50 19.20 22.28 -7.30
N ARG A 51 19.23 21.41 -6.28
CA ARG A 51 18.05 20.74 -5.74
C ARG A 51 18.03 20.85 -4.22
N ASP A 52 16.84 20.86 -3.64
CA ASP A 52 16.60 20.90 -2.19
C ASP A 52 15.87 19.61 -1.77
N ILE A 53 16.35 18.97 -0.71
CA ILE A 53 15.70 17.83 -0.08
C ILE A 53 15.38 18.15 1.38
N GLY A 54 14.12 17.99 1.79
CA GLY A 54 13.70 18.12 3.17
C GLY A 54 14.19 16.93 4.00
N LEU A 55 14.80 17.24 5.15
CA LEU A 55 15.27 16.23 6.10
C LEU A 55 14.25 15.95 7.20
N GLY A 56 13.36 16.90 7.49
CA GLY A 56 12.31 16.78 8.48
C GLY A 56 12.11 18.06 9.30
N ALA A 57 11.12 18.02 10.22
CA ALA A 57 10.85 19.12 11.12
C ALA A 57 12.03 19.33 12.09
N ALA A 58 12.34 20.60 12.40
CA ALA A 58 13.36 20.96 13.38
C ALA A 58 12.71 21.41 14.69
N GLY A 59 13.28 21.04 15.83
CA GLY A 59 12.80 21.46 17.14
C GLY A 59 12.31 20.31 18.02
N GLN A 60 11.50 20.63 19.01
CA GLN A 60 11.03 19.66 20.00
C GLN A 60 10.17 18.57 19.32
N GLY A 61 10.56 17.30 19.45
CA GLY A 61 9.90 16.18 18.77
C GLY A 61 10.30 15.97 17.29
N GLY A 62 11.18 16.83 16.76
CA GLY A 62 11.73 16.71 15.40
C GLY A 62 13.21 16.33 15.38
N ILE A 63 13.85 16.54 14.24
CA ILE A 63 15.25 16.21 14.00
C ILE A 63 16.14 17.26 14.70
N SER A 64 17.09 16.80 15.51
CA SER A 64 18.08 17.67 16.14
C SER A 64 19.07 18.25 15.11
N LEU A 65 19.80 19.31 15.50
CA LEU A 65 20.88 19.85 14.66
C LEU A 65 21.97 18.81 14.37
N ALA A 66 22.29 17.96 15.35
CA ALA A 66 23.28 16.90 15.18
C ALA A 66 22.82 15.84 14.16
N ASP A 67 21.58 15.38 14.29
CA ASP A 67 20.98 14.39 13.37
C ASP A 67 20.83 14.97 11.96
N ALA A 68 20.46 16.26 11.83
CA ALA A 68 20.38 16.95 10.55
C ALA A 68 21.75 17.02 9.85
N ARG A 69 22.84 17.23 10.61
CA ARG A 69 24.20 17.19 10.06
C ARG A 69 24.61 15.79 9.62
N THR A 70 24.29 14.77 10.41
CA THR A 70 24.50 13.36 10.05
C THR A 70 23.76 12.99 8.78
N ALA A 71 22.47 13.35 8.69
CA ALA A 71 21.64 13.11 7.50
C ALA A 71 22.19 13.84 6.26
N ARG A 72 22.62 15.11 6.42
CA ARG A 72 23.30 15.86 5.34
C ARG A 72 24.55 15.14 4.86
N ASP A 73 25.40 14.64 5.78
CA ASP A 73 26.67 14.00 5.40
C ASP A 73 26.41 12.68 4.66
N ALA A 74 25.44 11.90 5.09
CA ALA A 74 25.01 10.69 4.38
C ALA A 74 24.51 11.00 2.95
N LEU A 75 23.64 12.01 2.79
CA LEU A 75 23.15 12.43 1.49
C LEU A 75 24.25 13.01 0.60
N ARG A 76 25.21 13.72 1.20
CA ARG A 76 26.37 14.26 0.48
C ARG A 76 27.25 13.16 -0.11
N LEU A 77 27.40 12.03 0.58
CA LEU A 77 28.13 10.88 0.04
C LEU A 77 27.41 10.30 -1.18
N LYS A 78 26.08 10.15 -1.13
CA LYS A 78 25.26 9.72 -2.28
C LYS A 78 25.41 10.65 -3.48
N VAL A 79 25.28 11.96 -3.26
CA VAL A 79 25.45 12.97 -4.32
C VAL A 79 26.86 12.91 -4.94
N LYS A 80 27.91 12.72 -4.11
CA LYS A 80 29.29 12.52 -4.61
C LYS A 80 29.45 11.27 -5.46
N ALA A 81 28.69 10.21 -5.15
CA ALA A 81 28.64 8.98 -5.94
C ALA A 81 27.78 9.13 -7.21
N GLY A 82 27.23 10.33 -7.49
CA GLY A 82 26.38 10.58 -8.65
C GLY A 82 24.92 10.14 -8.49
N ILE A 83 24.52 9.68 -7.29
CA ILE A 83 23.17 9.23 -6.97
C ILE A 83 22.33 10.45 -6.57
N ASP A 84 21.14 10.59 -7.17
CA ASP A 84 20.18 11.61 -6.80
C ASP A 84 19.32 11.13 -5.62
N PRO A 85 19.43 11.74 -4.43
CA PRO A 85 18.68 11.30 -3.26
C PRO A 85 17.15 11.50 -3.41
N LEU A 86 16.70 12.43 -4.26
CA LEU A 86 15.28 12.64 -4.50
C LEU A 86 14.70 11.53 -5.38
N GLU A 87 15.42 11.17 -6.44
CA GLU A 87 15.02 10.06 -7.33
C GLU A 87 15.05 8.71 -6.58
N GLU A 88 16.06 8.49 -5.73
CA GLU A 88 16.15 7.30 -4.88
C GLU A 88 14.95 7.22 -3.93
N ARG A 89 14.65 8.29 -3.20
CA ARG A 89 13.48 8.35 -2.29
C ARG A 89 12.15 8.11 -3.02
N GLN A 90 12.02 8.66 -4.22
CA GLN A 90 10.81 8.48 -5.02
C GLN A 90 10.66 7.03 -5.50
N ARG A 91 11.77 6.40 -5.92
CA ARG A 91 11.77 4.99 -6.30
C ARG A 91 11.40 4.10 -5.13
N GLU A 92 12.04 4.29 -3.96
CA GLU A 92 11.73 3.54 -2.73
C GLU A 92 10.26 3.68 -2.32
N ALA A 93 9.70 4.90 -2.39
CA ALA A 93 8.29 5.15 -2.09
C ALA A 93 7.36 4.45 -3.09
N THR A 94 7.70 4.45 -4.38
CA THR A 94 6.92 3.78 -5.42
C THR A 94 6.97 2.26 -5.26
N GLU A 95 8.16 1.71 -4.98
CA GLU A 95 8.35 0.28 -4.73
C GLU A 95 7.61 -0.18 -3.47
N ALA A 96 7.67 0.61 -2.38
CA ALA A 96 6.93 0.33 -1.16
C ALA A 96 5.40 0.35 -1.37
N LEU A 97 4.90 1.32 -2.14
CA LEU A 97 3.48 1.39 -2.48
C LEU A 97 3.04 0.19 -3.33
N ALA A 98 3.83 -0.17 -4.34
CA ALA A 98 3.58 -1.33 -5.19
C ALA A 98 3.58 -2.63 -4.38
N ALA A 99 4.55 -2.79 -3.47
CA ALA A 99 4.62 -3.95 -2.58
C ALA A 99 3.40 -4.03 -1.63
N ALA A 100 2.98 -2.89 -1.07
CA ALA A 100 1.79 -2.83 -0.22
C ALA A 100 0.50 -3.18 -0.98
N GLN A 101 0.36 -2.70 -2.22
CA GLN A 101 -0.77 -3.05 -3.09
C GLN A 101 -0.77 -4.55 -3.45
N ALA A 102 0.39 -5.10 -3.81
CA ALA A 102 0.53 -6.53 -4.11
C ALA A 102 0.16 -7.40 -2.89
N ALA A 103 0.61 -7.02 -1.69
CA ALA A 103 0.27 -7.71 -0.45
C ALA A 103 -1.24 -7.64 -0.13
N ALA A 104 -1.88 -6.49 -0.35
CA ALA A 104 -3.32 -6.32 -0.17
C ALA A 104 -4.12 -7.20 -1.15
N ILE A 105 -3.69 -7.28 -2.41
CA ILE A 105 -4.30 -8.16 -3.42
C ILE A 105 -4.12 -9.63 -3.04
N ALA A 106 -2.91 -10.04 -2.66
CA ALA A 106 -2.61 -11.42 -2.25
C ALA A 106 -3.41 -11.86 -1.01
N GLY A 107 -3.72 -10.93 -0.10
CA GLY A 107 -4.53 -11.19 1.09
C GLY A 107 -6.05 -11.13 0.87
N MET A 108 -6.53 -10.88 -0.35
CA MET A 108 -7.97 -10.74 -0.62
C MET A 108 -8.70 -12.07 -0.46
N THR A 109 -9.51 -12.20 0.61
CA THR A 109 -10.21 -13.44 0.93
C THR A 109 -11.44 -13.67 0.06
N PHE A 110 -11.86 -14.95 -0.06
CA PHE A 110 -13.10 -15.30 -0.77
C PHE A 110 -14.31 -14.56 -0.20
N LYS A 111 -14.43 -14.50 1.12
CA LYS A 111 -15.53 -13.81 1.80
C LYS A 111 -15.57 -12.32 1.47
N ALA A 112 -14.42 -11.64 1.51
CA ALA A 112 -14.34 -10.22 1.16
C ALA A 112 -14.77 -9.95 -0.28
N VAL A 113 -14.35 -10.79 -1.23
CA VAL A 113 -14.76 -10.67 -2.64
C VAL A 113 -16.23 -10.97 -2.81
N ALA A 114 -16.75 -12.01 -2.14
CA ALA A 114 -18.17 -12.38 -2.22
C ALA A 114 -19.08 -11.28 -1.67
N GLU A 115 -18.73 -10.70 -0.52
CA GLU A 115 -19.50 -9.61 0.08
C GLU A 115 -19.47 -8.35 -0.80
N ALA A 116 -18.30 -8.01 -1.35
CA ALA A 116 -18.17 -6.89 -2.29
C ALA A 116 -18.97 -7.13 -3.59
N TYR A 117 -18.99 -8.38 -4.10
CA TYR A 117 -19.79 -8.75 -5.25
C TYR A 117 -21.29 -8.62 -4.97
N ILE A 118 -21.76 -9.15 -3.83
CA ILE A 118 -23.16 -9.05 -3.41
C ILE A 118 -23.56 -7.58 -3.28
N SER A 119 -22.80 -6.79 -2.56
CA SER A 119 -23.07 -5.36 -2.34
C SER A 119 -23.16 -4.57 -3.65
N ALA A 120 -22.27 -4.83 -4.60
CA ALA A 120 -22.26 -4.15 -5.90
C ALA A 120 -23.46 -4.52 -6.79
N ASN A 121 -24.05 -5.72 -6.61
CA ASN A 121 -25.11 -6.21 -7.47
C ASN A 121 -26.50 -6.21 -6.81
N GLU A 122 -26.56 -6.06 -5.48
CA GLU A 122 -27.84 -6.17 -4.74
C GLU A 122 -28.90 -5.15 -5.16
N ALA A 123 -28.51 -3.97 -5.63
CA ALA A 123 -29.44 -2.96 -6.14
C ALA A 123 -30.12 -3.39 -7.46
N SER A 124 -29.48 -4.24 -8.26
CA SER A 124 -30.01 -4.77 -9.52
C SER A 124 -30.92 -5.99 -9.33
N TRP A 125 -30.86 -6.62 -8.17
CA TRP A 125 -31.66 -7.81 -7.87
C TRP A 125 -33.06 -7.42 -7.39
N ARG A 126 -34.07 -7.70 -8.23
CA ARG A 126 -35.47 -7.35 -7.98
C ARG A 126 -36.10 -8.04 -6.76
N ASN A 127 -35.49 -9.09 -6.20
CA ASN A 127 -36.07 -9.91 -5.15
C ASN A 127 -35.15 -10.01 -3.93
N ASP A 128 -35.60 -9.48 -2.80
CA ASP A 128 -34.91 -9.56 -1.51
C ASP A 128 -34.62 -10.99 -1.06
N LYS A 129 -35.51 -11.92 -1.37
CA LYS A 129 -35.32 -13.36 -1.11
C LYS A 129 -34.09 -13.90 -1.83
N HIS A 130 -33.82 -13.40 -3.06
CA HIS A 130 -32.65 -13.80 -3.83
C HIS A 130 -31.33 -13.33 -3.16
N ARG A 131 -31.30 -12.09 -2.68
CA ARG A 131 -30.15 -11.54 -1.92
C ARG A 131 -29.87 -12.34 -0.65
N GLN A 132 -30.91 -12.62 0.11
CA GLN A 132 -30.81 -13.41 1.34
C GLN A 132 -30.34 -14.85 1.07
N GLN A 133 -30.81 -15.47 -0.01
CA GLN A 133 -30.37 -16.80 -0.44
C GLN A 133 -28.86 -16.83 -0.79
N TRP A 134 -28.33 -15.80 -1.43
CA TRP A 134 -26.91 -15.71 -1.72
C TRP A 134 -26.09 -15.69 -0.41
N ARG A 135 -26.43 -14.80 0.48
CA ARG A 135 -25.73 -14.64 1.79
C ARG A 135 -25.82 -15.93 2.62
N ASN A 136 -27.02 -16.47 2.79
CA ASN A 136 -27.24 -17.68 3.59
C ASN A 136 -26.49 -18.88 3.01
N THR A 137 -26.53 -19.06 1.69
CA THR A 137 -25.85 -20.18 1.06
C THR A 137 -24.34 -20.10 1.20
N LEU A 138 -23.76 -18.93 0.97
CA LEU A 138 -22.31 -18.74 1.14
C LEU A 138 -21.90 -18.89 2.61
N ALA A 139 -22.66 -18.34 3.53
CA ALA A 139 -22.39 -18.44 4.96
C ALA A 139 -22.48 -19.89 5.48
N SER A 140 -23.47 -20.66 5.01
CA SER A 140 -23.68 -22.02 5.53
C SER A 140 -22.75 -23.07 4.91
N TYR A 141 -22.38 -22.93 3.65
CA TYR A 141 -21.64 -23.98 2.94
C TYR A 141 -20.22 -23.59 2.53
N VAL A 142 -19.98 -22.32 2.19
CA VAL A 142 -18.73 -21.91 1.54
C VAL A 142 -17.75 -21.29 2.53
N TYR A 143 -18.21 -20.32 3.34
CA TYR A 143 -17.34 -19.60 4.27
C TYR A 143 -16.66 -20.49 5.31
N PRO A 144 -17.29 -21.54 5.86
CA PRO A 144 -16.62 -22.42 6.80
C PRO A 144 -15.42 -23.18 6.22
N VAL A 145 -15.38 -23.37 4.90
CA VAL A 145 -14.31 -24.12 4.21
C VAL A 145 -13.26 -23.20 3.61
N MET A 146 -13.68 -22.13 2.91
CA MET A 146 -12.75 -21.28 2.18
C MET A 146 -13.03 -19.77 2.30
N GLY A 147 -13.88 -19.36 3.25
CA GLY A 147 -14.21 -17.94 3.43
C GLY A 147 -13.01 -17.05 3.70
N GLU A 148 -12.11 -17.51 4.54
CA GLU A 148 -10.90 -16.77 4.96
C GLU A 148 -9.67 -17.06 4.09
N LEU A 149 -9.78 -17.98 3.11
CA LEU A 149 -8.68 -18.24 2.20
C LEU A 149 -8.53 -17.11 1.18
N PRO A 150 -7.30 -16.70 0.85
CA PRO A 150 -7.05 -15.83 -0.28
C PRO A 150 -7.62 -16.42 -1.57
N VAL A 151 -8.30 -15.61 -2.37
CA VAL A 151 -8.90 -16.10 -3.63
C VAL A 151 -7.87 -16.62 -4.62
N ALA A 152 -6.62 -16.19 -4.52
CA ALA A 152 -5.50 -16.67 -5.30
C ALA A 152 -5.19 -18.15 -5.01
N ASP A 153 -5.37 -18.60 -3.77
CA ASP A 153 -5.01 -19.93 -3.30
C ASP A 153 -6.14 -20.96 -3.46
N ILE A 154 -7.31 -20.53 -3.89
CA ILE A 154 -8.46 -21.42 -4.05
C ILE A 154 -8.31 -22.25 -5.33
N GLY A 155 -8.17 -23.56 -5.14
CA GLY A 155 -8.14 -24.58 -6.19
C GLY A 155 -9.33 -25.51 -6.16
N THR A 156 -9.37 -26.44 -7.11
CA THR A 156 -10.46 -27.43 -7.31
C THR A 156 -10.73 -28.25 -6.04
N ALA A 157 -9.71 -28.63 -5.27
CA ALA A 157 -9.87 -29.40 -4.04
C ALA A 157 -10.74 -28.68 -3.00
N HIS A 158 -10.66 -27.35 -2.90
CA HIS A 158 -11.50 -26.56 -1.98
C HIS A 158 -12.97 -26.56 -2.43
N VAL A 159 -13.21 -26.49 -3.74
CA VAL A 159 -14.56 -26.54 -4.32
C VAL A 159 -15.18 -27.91 -4.12
N LEU A 160 -14.44 -28.99 -4.39
CA LEU A 160 -14.90 -30.36 -4.21
C LEU A 160 -15.23 -30.66 -2.74
N LYS A 161 -14.38 -30.22 -1.80
CA LYS A 161 -14.63 -30.37 -0.36
C LYS A 161 -15.98 -29.80 0.08
N ILE A 162 -16.49 -28.77 -0.60
CA ILE A 162 -17.81 -28.21 -0.33
C ILE A 162 -18.92 -28.99 -1.01
N LEU A 163 -18.69 -29.43 -2.25
CA LEU A 163 -19.76 -29.98 -3.10
C LEU A 163 -19.97 -31.49 -2.89
N GLU A 164 -18.90 -32.27 -2.69
CA GLU A 164 -19.00 -33.75 -2.54
C GLU A 164 -19.97 -34.17 -1.45
N PRO A 165 -19.99 -33.60 -0.24
CA PRO A 165 -20.89 -34.01 0.81
C PRO A 165 -22.39 -33.84 0.50
N ILE A 166 -22.70 -32.95 -0.43
CA ILE A 166 -24.09 -32.56 -0.74
C ILE A 166 -24.51 -32.92 -2.16
N TRP A 167 -23.59 -33.46 -2.96
CA TRP A 167 -23.83 -33.65 -4.39
C TRP A 167 -24.93 -34.69 -4.69
N GLN A 168 -24.96 -35.81 -3.95
CA GLN A 168 -25.93 -36.86 -4.14
C GLN A 168 -27.29 -36.53 -3.49
N ASP A 169 -27.25 -35.99 -2.27
CA ASP A 169 -28.48 -35.75 -1.51
C ASP A 169 -29.24 -34.49 -1.94
N LYS A 170 -28.51 -33.49 -2.42
CA LYS A 170 -29.03 -32.14 -2.75
C LYS A 170 -28.42 -31.57 -4.04
N PRO A 171 -28.57 -32.26 -5.19
CA PRO A 171 -27.86 -31.89 -6.42
C PRO A 171 -28.17 -30.46 -6.89
N GLU A 172 -29.43 -30.02 -6.79
CA GLU A 172 -29.82 -28.65 -7.11
C GLU A 172 -29.12 -27.60 -6.24
N THR A 173 -28.99 -27.91 -4.95
CA THR A 173 -28.30 -27.02 -4.02
C THR A 173 -26.81 -26.97 -4.34
N ALA A 174 -26.19 -28.13 -4.57
CA ALA A 174 -24.79 -28.23 -4.96
C ALA A 174 -24.48 -27.44 -6.25
N SER A 175 -25.32 -27.59 -7.28
CA SER A 175 -25.21 -26.86 -8.54
C SER A 175 -25.29 -25.34 -8.34
N ARG A 176 -26.23 -24.87 -7.49
CA ARG A 176 -26.35 -23.43 -7.16
C ARG A 176 -25.17 -22.90 -6.38
N ILE A 177 -24.64 -23.67 -5.42
CA ILE A 177 -23.43 -23.31 -4.66
C ILE A 177 -22.24 -23.19 -5.60
N ARG A 178 -22.03 -24.18 -6.47
CA ARG A 178 -20.98 -24.17 -7.49
C ARG A 178 -21.06 -22.91 -8.35
N GLY A 179 -22.23 -22.60 -8.90
CA GLY A 179 -22.43 -21.41 -9.74
C GLY A 179 -22.13 -20.09 -8.99
N ARG A 180 -22.45 -20.02 -7.69
CA ARG A 180 -22.10 -18.84 -6.87
C ARG A 180 -20.60 -18.73 -6.62
N ILE A 181 -19.93 -19.85 -6.33
CA ILE A 181 -18.47 -19.89 -6.20
C ILE A 181 -17.82 -19.46 -7.53
N GLU A 182 -18.28 -20.02 -8.65
CA GLU A 182 -17.79 -19.66 -9.99
C GLU A 182 -17.91 -18.15 -10.23
N THR A 183 -19.07 -17.56 -9.95
CA THR A 183 -19.33 -16.13 -10.13
C THR A 183 -18.41 -15.26 -9.27
N VAL A 184 -18.20 -15.62 -8.01
CA VAL A 184 -17.33 -14.87 -7.10
C VAL A 184 -15.86 -14.94 -7.56
N LEU A 185 -15.40 -16.12 -7.98
CA LEU A 185 -14.05 -16.32 -8.46
C LEU A 185 -13.80 -15.65 -9.83
N ASP A 186 -14.79 -15.60 -10.71
CA ASP A 186 -14.71 -14.82 -11.95
C ASP A 186 -14.67 -13.32 -11.67
N ALA A 187 -15.43 -12.84 -10.68
CA ALA A 187 -15.34 -11.46 -10.22
C ALA A 187 -13.97 -11.12 -9.59
N ALA A 188 -13.38 -12.07 -8.86
CA ALA A 188 -12.02 -11.95 -8.34
C ALA A 188 -10.97 -11.85 -9.47
N LYS A 189 -11.09 -12.70 -10.49
CA LYS A 189 -10.21 -12.68 -11.66
C LYS A 189 -10.34 -11.38 -12.45
N ALA A 190 -11.55 -10.90 -12.69
CA ALA A 190 -11.80 -9.63 -13.39
C ALA A 190 -11.20 -8.41 -12.68
N ARG A 191 -11.03 -8.49 -11.34
CA ARG A 191 -10.39 -7.44 -10.51
C ARG A 191 -8.89 -7.64 -10.31
N GLY A 192 -8.30 -8.69 -10.91
CA GLY A 192 -6.87 -9.00 -10.75
C GLY A 192 -6.49 -9.58 -9.38
N TYR A 193 -7.46 -10.10 -8.60
CA TYR A 193 -7.20 -10.71 -7.29
C TYR A 193 -6.77 -12.17 -7.38
N ARG A 194 -6.93 -12.79 -8.55
CA ARG A 194 -6.45 -14.13 -8.87
C ARG A 194 -6.12 -14.27 -10.35
N GLU A 195 -5.27 -15.22 -10.65
CA GLU A 195 -4.90 -15.62 -12.01
C GLU A 195 -5.34 -17.07 -12.29
N GLY A 196 -5.14 -17.52 -13.51
CA GLY A 196 -5.43 -18.88 -13.95
C GLY A 196 -6.91 -19.16 -14.22
N GLU A 197 -7.22 -20.45 -14.41
CA GLU A 197 -8.57 -20.93 -14.67
C GLU A 197 -9.42 -20.90 -13.40
N ASN A 198 -10.75 -20.76 -13.57
CA ASN A 198 -11.69 -20.79 -12.47
C ASN A 198 -11.95 -22.24 -12.03
N PRO A 199 -11.55 -22.65 -10.80
CA PRO A 199 -11.66 -24.02 -10.34
C PRO A 199 -13.11 -24.52 -10.14
N ALA A 200 -14.09 -23.62 -10.16
CA ALA A 200 -15.50 -23.93 -10.08
C ALA A 200 -16.17 -24.05 -11.46
N ARG A 201 -15.41 -23.79 -12.54
CA ARG A 201 -15.90 -23.92 -13.91
C ARG A 201 -15.84 -25.37 -14.34
N TRP A 202 -17.01 -25.96 -14.60
CA TRP A 202 -17.16 -27.38 -14.85
C TRP A 202 -17.24 -27.75 -16.35
N ARG A 203 -16.50 -27.07 -17.20
CA ARG A 203 -16.38 -27.50 -18.60
C ARG A 203 -15.12 -28.37 -18.74
N GLY A 204 -15.34 -29.68 -19.01
CA GLY A 204 -14.24 -30.63 -19.25
C GLY A 204 -13.85 -31.51 -18.07
N HIS A 205 -14.69 -31.60 -17.06
CA HIS A 205 -14.55 -32.56 -15.95
C HIS A 205 -15.67 -33.61 -16.04
#